data_10baa33a5cb46280ef6cb3b1ff8def7b
#
_entry.id   10baa33a5cb46280ef6cb3b1ff8def7b
#
_cell.length_a   1.000
_cell.length_b   1.000
_cell.length_c   1.000
_cell.angle_alpha   90.00
_cell.angle_beta   90.00
_cell.angle_gamma   90.00
#
_symmetry.space_group_name_H-M   'P 1'
#
loop_
_entity.id
_entity.type
_entity.pdbx_description
1 polymer ?
#
loop_
_entity_poly.entity_id
_entity_poly.type
_entity_poly.pdbx_seq_one_letter_code
_entity_poly.pdbx_strand_id
1 'polypeptide(L)'
;MAPIPNKELLRRLPQVEEVLHEAALAQVTDVPRDAVVNAVRAEIDARRQAILAGGEPDLDVAGIARAALARTCALTTQSLRRVINASGVIIHTNLGRSVMAKEAIDAVNEVIAGYSTLEYDRAAMARGSRHSHCEALICSLTGAEAAIAVNNNAAAVMMVLSTFAAGHEAIVSRGEQVEIGGSFRIPDIMRQSNACMIEVGATNKTHLSDYEQALTDDTAMVLKVHPSNYRMTGFVESVSIRDLRALADAHRERIGNRVLVYEDQGSGAFLRLDAFGNYAEPAVAESLAAGADLVSFSGDKLLGGPQAGIIVGRADLIAKLKKSPLARVLRLDKMTLAALEATLRIYLNPDEAMQRIPTVRMLVENPESVRKRAEELQRAIAARLPEGAAELEIIPETSRAGGGALPMCDIATYALKMRFLKGNAQDCERFLVQDSPVTTIARIREEALLFDARTILDATEIEAIAVGVALYFEHA
;
A
#
# COMPACT_ATOMS: atom_id res chain seq x y z
N MET A 1 -16.85 -53.89 -8.24
CA MET A 1 -16.63 -52.67 -9.00
C MET A 1 -17.96 -51.92 -9.06
N ALA A 2 -18.07 -50.75 -8.47
CA ALA A 2 -19.24 -49.90 -8.65
C ALA A 2 -19.40 -49.55 -10.13
N PRO A 3 -20.62 -49.47 -10.69
CA PRO A 3 -20.80 -49.09 -12.09
C PRO A 3 -20.25 -47.68 -12.28
N ILE A 4 -19.41 -47.47 -13.30
CA ILE A 4 -18.92 -46.14 -13.68
C ILE A 4 -20.14 -45.32 -14.10
N PRO A 5 -20.53 -44.29 -13.35
CA PRO A 5 -21.68 -43.47 -13.73
C PRO A 5 -21.39 -42.82 -15.08
N ASN A 6 -22.34 -42.90 -16.00
CA ASN A 6 -22.35 -42.18 -17.29
C ASN A 6 -21.24 -42.57 -18.30
N LYS A 7 -21.08 -43.86 -18.60
CA LYS A 7 -20.15 -44.34 -19.65
C LYS A 7 -20.40 -43.67 -21.03
N GLU A 8 -21.65 -43.31 -21.31
CA GLU A 8 -22.03 -42.60 -22.55
C GLU A 8 -21.51 -41.18 -22.62
N LEU A 9 -21.57 -40.42 -21.51
CA LEU A 9 -21.03 -39.04 -21.48
C LEU A 9 -19.50 -39.03 -21.62
N LEU A 10 -18.79 -40.01 -21.01
CA LEU A 10 -17.34 -40.15 -21.16
C LEU A 10 -16.91 -40.39 -22.64
N ARG A 11 -17.74 -41.09 -23.44
CA ARG A 11 -17.49 -41.32 -24.86
C ARG A 11 -17.73 -40.07 -25.72
N ARG A 12 -18.50 -39.09 -25.22
CA ARG A 12 -18.82 -37.83 -25.89
C ARG A 12 -17.81 -36.73 -25.62
N LEU A 13 -16.82 -36.97 -24.75
CA LEU A 13 -15.74 -36.00 -24.51
C LEU A 13 -14.99 -35.79 -25.84
N PRO A 14 -14.80 -34.51 -26.27
CA PRO A 14 -14.12 -34.22 -27.53
C PRO A 14 -12.62 -34.57 -27.44
N GLN A 15 -12.02 -34.80 -28.60
CA GLN A 15 -10.57 -34.95 -28.69
C GLN A 15 -9.90 -33.58 -28.59
N VAL A 16 -8.66 -33.57 -28.09
CA VAL A 16 -7.88 -32.30 -27.93
C VAL A 16 -7.76 -31.58 -29.29
N GLU A 17 -7.51 -32.32 -30.35
CA GLU A 17 -7.36 -31.76 -31.70
C GLU A 17 -8.65 -31.09 -32.20
N GLU A 18 -9.80 -31.67 -31.90
CA GLU A 18 -11.11 -31.11 -32.24
C GLU A 18 -11.34 -29.74 -31.60
N VAL A 19 -11.01 -29.62 -30.31
CA VAL A 19 -11.10 -28.34 -29.57
C VAL A 19 -10.10 -27.31 -30.07
N LEU A 20 -8.88 -27.75 -30.42
CA LEU A 20 -7.86 -26.84 -30.93
C LEU A 20 -8.18 -26.21 -32.29
N HIS A 21 -9.06 -26.83 -33.09
CA HIS A 21 -9.51 -26.28 -34.37
C HIS A 21 -10.63 -25.25 -34.25
N GLU A 22 -11.21 -25.06 -33.05
CA GLU A 22 -12.21 -24.03 -32.85
C GLU A 22 -11.67 -22.62 -33.12
N ALA A 23 -12.51 -21.79 -33.74
CA ALA A 23 -12.14 -20.43 -34.16
C ALA A 23 -11.59 -19.58 -32.99
N ALA A 24 -12.09 -19.79 -31.78
CA ALA A 24 -11.64 -19.10 -30.57
C ALA A 24 -10.15 -19.35 -30.24
N LEU A 25 -9.63 -20.53 -30.54
CA LEU A 25 -8.24 -20.91 -30.27
C LEU A 25 -7.34 -20.78 -31.52
N ALA A 26 -7.88 -20.86 -32.72
CA ALA A 26 -7.14 -20.75 -33.99
C ALA A 26 -6.48 -19.36 -34.17
N GLN A 27 -7.01 -18.32 -33.54
CA GLN A 27 -6.51 -16.94 -33.62
C GLN A 27 -5.46 -16.61 -32.54
N VAL A 28 -5.15 -17.53 -31.61
CA VAL A 28 -4.17 -17.31 -30.52
C VAL A 28 -2.75 -17.55 -31.07
N THR A 29 -2.08 -16.48 -31.46
CA THR A 29 -0.72 -16.54 -32.05
C THR A 29 0.38 -16.14 -31.06
N ASP A 30 0.05 -15.34 -30.05
CA ASP A 30 1.04 -14.71 -29.16
C ASP A 30 1.35 -15.56 -27.91
N VAL A 31 0.88 -16.81 -27.88
CA VAL A 31 1.04 -17.73 -26.76
C VAL A 31 1.72 -19.01 -27.23
N PRO A 32 2.66 -19.59 -26.45
CA PRO A 32 3.23 -20.90 -26.79
C PRO A 32 2.15 -21.95 -27.00
N ARG A 33 2.21 -22.67 -28.13
CA ARG A 33 1.20 -23.70 -28.48
C ARG A 33 0.99 -24.72 -27.36
N ASP A 34 2.05 -25.08 -26.64
CA ASP A 34 1.97 -26.01 -25.51
C ASP A 34 1.09 -25.51 -24.37
N ALA A 35 1.05 -24.19 -24.12
CA ALA A 35 0.18 -23.61 -23.10
C ALA A 35 -1.30 -23.77 -23.50
N VAL A 36 -1.63 -23.53 -24.77
CA VAL A 36 -2.98 -23.72 -25.33
C VAL A 36 -3.39 -25.20 -25.25
N VAL A 37 -2.52 -26.12 -25.68
CA VAL A 37 -2.78 -27.57 -25.65
C VAL A 37 -3.00 -28.04 -24.21
N ASN A 38 -2.19 -27.58 -23.26
CA ASN A 38 -2.33 -27.94 -21.86
C ASN A 38 -3.62 -27.36 -21.23
N ALA A 39 -4.03 -26.18 -21.63
CA ALA A 39 -5.31 -25.60 -21.19
C ALA A 39 -6.50 -26.42 -21.71
N VAL A 40 -6.49 -26.83 -22.99
CA VAL A 40 -7.52 -27.71 -23.58
C VAL A 40 -7.57 -29.04 -22.83
N ARG A 41 -6.42 -29.69 -22.60
CA ARG A 41 -6.34 -30.95 -21.85
C ARG A 41 -6.94 -30.81 -20.44
N ALA A 42 -6.61 -29.73 -19.74
CA ALA A 42 -7.10 -29.47 -18.41
C ALA A 42 -8.63 -29.25 -18.39
N GLU A 43 -9.19 -28.58 -19.41
CA GLU A 43 -10.62 -28.35 -19.51
C GLU A 43 -11.40 -29.64 -19.85
N ILE A 44 -10.86 -30.50 -20.71
CA ILE A 44 -11.43 -31.82 -21.00
C ILE A 44 -11.35 -32.73 -19.77
N ASP A 45 -10.22 -32.68 -19.04
CA ASP A 45 -10.07 -33.49 -17.83
C ASP A 45 -10.99 -33.01 -16.70
N ALA A 46 -11.19 -31.73 -16.51
CA ALA A 46 -12.16 -31.19 -15.55
C ALA A 46 -13.58 -31.73 -15.81
N ARG A 47 -14.00 -31.78 -17.07
CA ARG A 47 -15.31 -32.35 -17.45
C ARG A 47 -15.35 -33.86 -17.23
N ARG A 48 -14.26 -34.56 -17.52
CA ARG A 48 -14.14 -36.00 -17.21
C ARG A 48 -14.30 -36.26 -15.72
N GLN A 49 -13.63 -35.47 -14.87
CA GLN A 49 -13.77 -35.61 -13.42
C GLN A 49 -15.19 -35.30 -12.94
N ALA A 50 -15.83 -34.30 -13.50
CA ALA A 50 -17.23 -33.97 -13.20
C ALA A 50 -18.18 -35.13 -13.55
N ILE A 51 -18.01 -35.76 -14.72
CA ILE A 51 -18.79 -36.96 -15.12
C ILE A 51 -18.55 -38.12 -14.16
N LEU A 52 -17.30 -38.36 -13.79
CA LEU A 52 -16.94 -39.44 -12.84
C LEU A 52 -17.52 -39.20 -11.43
N ALA A 53 -17.69 -37.94 -11.05
CA ALA A 53 -18.37 -37.54 -9.81
C ALA A 53 -19.91 -37.57 -9.90
N GLY A 54 -20.50 -37.99 -11.06
CA GLY A 54 -21.94 -38.12 -11.27
C GLY A 54 -22.61 -36.83 -11.80
N GLY A 55 -21.84 -35.82 -12.21
CA GLY A 55 -22.36 -34.59 -12.82
C GLY A 55 -22.58 -34.75 -14.33
N GLU A 56 -23.31 -33.79 -14.91
CA GLU A 56 -23.55 -33.66 -16.35
C GLU A 56 -23.01 -32.34 -16.88
N PRO A 57 -21.65 -32.19 -17.03
CA PRO A 57 -21.05 -30.97 -17.54
C PRO A 57 -21.41 -30.76 -19.02
N ASP A 58 -21.43 -29.48 -19.44
CA ASP A 58 -21.55 -29.15 -20.85
C ASP A 58 -20.32 -29.65 -21.62
N LEU A 59 -20.54 -30.39 -22.70
CA LEU A 59 -19.55 -31.00 -23.58
C LEU A 59 -19.46 -30.31 -24.95
N ASP A 60 -20.09 -29.13 -25.08
CA ASP A 60 -19.97 -28.32 -26.31
C ASP A 60 -18.51 -27.95 -26.60
N VAL A 61 -18.06 -28.27 -27.80
CA VAL A 61 -16.66 -28.09 -28.21
C VAL A 61 -16.27 -26.61 -28.18
N ALA A 62 -17.16 -25.74 -28.64
CA ALA A 62 -16.94 -24.28 -28.60
C ALA A 62 -16.92 -23.74 -27.18
N GLY A 63 -17.75 -24.28 -26.27
CA GLY A 63 -17.73 -23.97 -24.82
C GLY A 63 -16.42 -24.37 -24.16
N ILE A 64 -15.91 -25.55 -24.48
CA ILE A 64 -14.60 -26.03 -24.00
C ILE A 64 -13.46 -25.15 -24.56
N ALA A 65 -13.53 -24.79 -25.84
CA ALA A 65 -12.52 -23.90 -26.46
C ALA A 65 -12.50 -22.51 -25.81
N ARG A 66 -13.66 -21.91 -25.52
CA ARG A 66 -13.75 -20.64 -24.78
C ARG A 66 -13.16 -20.74 -23.37
N ALA A 67 -13.46 -21.82 -22.64
CA ALA A 67 -12.90 -22.04 -21.31
C ALA A 67 -11.38 -22.24 -21.36
N ALA A 68 -10.89 -22.99 -22.36
CA ALA A 68 -9.45 -23.17 -22.57
C ALA A 68 -8.73 -21.87 -22.96
N LEU A 69 -9.37 -21.02 -23.78
CA LEU A 69 -8.87 -19.67 -24.07
C LEU A 69 -8.76 -18.81 -22.82
N ALA A 70 -9.82 -18.75 -22.02
CA ALA A 70 -9.82 -18.01 -20.77
C ALA A 70 -8.70 -18.48 -19.82
N ARG A 71 -8.51 -19.80 -19.69
CA ARG A 71 -7.42 -20.40 -18.90
C ARG A 71 -6.05 -20.05 -19.46
N THR A 72 -5.89 -20.05 -20.78
CA THR A 72 -4.65 -19.66 -21.45
C THR A 72 -4.34 -18.19 -21.20
N CYS A 73 -5.33 -17.30 -21.39
CA CYS A 73 -5.20 -15.89 -21.10
C CYS A 73 -4.83 -15.63 -19.64
N ALA A 74 -5.46 -16.34 -18.68
CA ALA A 74 -5.14 -16.23 -17.27
C ALA A 74 -3.70 -16.61 -16.92
N LEU A 75 -3.09 -17.57 -17.67
CA LEU A 75 -1.70 -17.99 -17.47
C LEU A 75 -0.68 -17.04 -18.13
N THR A 76 -1.06 -16.43 -19.26
CA THR A 76 -0.12 -15.67 -20.10
C THR A 76 -0.22 -14.16 -19.90
N THR A 77 -1.32 -13.70 -19.31
CA THR A 77 -1.52 -12.28 -19.00
C THR A 77 -0.99 -11.95 -17.61
N GLN A 78 -0.26 -10.84 -17.50
CA GLN A 78 0.23 -10.37 -16.20
C GLN A 78 -0.95 -10.08 -15.26
N SER A 79 -0.92 -10.67 -14.06
CA SER A 79 -1.95 -10.46 -13.03
C SER A 79 -1.79 -9.11 -12.31
N LEU A 80 -0.54 -8.66 -12.09
CA LEU A 80 -0.26 -7.34 -11.52
C LEU A 80 -0.32 -6.28 -12.62
N ARG A 81 -1.33 -5.42 -12.55
CA ARG A 81 -1.60 -4.41 -13.59
C ARG A 81 -1.85 -3.04 -12.97
N ARG A 82 -1.58 -1.99 -13.74
CA ARG A 82 -2.04 -0.64 -13.41
C ARG A 82 -3.58 -0.61 -13.42
N VAL A 83 -4.13 0.09 -12.43
CA VAL A 83 -5.56 0.37 -12.32
C VAL A 83 -5.79 1.87 -12.13
N ILE A 84 -6.97 2.36 -12.48
CA ILE A 84 -7.38 3.73 -12.20
C ILE A 84 -8.11 3.75 -10.87
N ASN A 85 -7.66 4.61 -9.97
CA ASN A 85 -8.30 4.82 -8.69
C ASN A 85 -9.22 6.05 -8.75
N ALA A 86 -10.51 5.82 -8.88
CA ALA A 86 -11.55 6.84 -8.79
C ALA A 86 -12.36 6.73 -7.49
N SER A 87 -11.81 6.09 -6.44
CA SER A 87 -12.49 5.87 -5.17
C SER A 87 -12.40 7.06 -4.20
N GLY A 88 -11.45 7.99 -4.40
CA GLY A 88 -11.17 9.07 -3.48
C GLY A 88 -10.38 8.66 -2.22
N VAL A 89 -9.86 7.43 -2.17
CA VAL A 89 -8.94 6.98 -1.10
C VAL A 89 -7.52 7.07 -1.64
N ILE A 90 -6.74 8.05 -1.15
CA ILE A 90 -5.44 8.42 -1.73
C ILE A 90 -4.41 7.30 -1.53
N ILE A 91 -4.22 6.84 -0.28
CA ILE A 91 -3.32 5.74 0.09
C ILE A 91 -4.14 4.45 0.18
N HIS A 92 -4.68 4.00 -0.96
CA HIS A 92 -5.57 2.84 -0.99
C HIS A 92 -4.78 1.54 -0.82
N THR A 93 -4.97 0.85 0.30
CA THR A 93 -4.20 -0.34 0.70
C THR A 93 -4.18 -1.43 -0.37
N ASN A 94 -5.35 -1.73 -0.96
CA ASN A 94 -5.48 -2.80 -1.95
C ASN A 94 -4.99 -2.40 -3.36
N LEU A 95 -4.74 -1.09 -3.59
CA LEU A 95 -4.29 -0.56 -4.88
C LEU A 95 -2.81 -0.15 -4.88
N GLY A 96 -2.04 -0.64 -3.90
CA GLY A 96 -0.59 -0.43 -3.85
C GLY A 96 -0.16 0.83 -3.10
N ARG A 97 -1.08 1.54 -2.42
CA ARG A 97 -0.82 2.74 -1.60
C ARG A 97 -0.31 3.93 -2.41
N SER A 98 0.92 4.43 -2.12
CA SER A 98 1.47 5.62 -2.78
C SER A 98 1.81 5.37 -4.25
N VAL A 99 1.42 6.32 -5.09
CA VAL A 99 1.86 6.40 -6.49
C VAL A 99 3.20 7.13 -6.54
N MET A 100 4.16 6.59 -7.30
CA MET A 100 5.49 7.17 -7.42
C MET A 100 5.49 8.47 -8.23
N ALA A 101 6.33 9.41 -7.81
CA ALA A 101 6.68 10.57 -8.62
C ALA A 101 7.39 10.12 -9.90
N LYS A 102 7.29 10.94 -10.96
CA LYS A 102 7.92 10.63 -12.25
C LYS A 102 9.42 10.39 -12.12
N GLU A 103 10.09 11.17 -11.30
CA GLU A 103 11.53 11.06 -11.04
C GLU A 103 11.90 9.72 -10.40
N ALA A 104 11.05 9.20 -9.52
CA ALA A 104 11.24 7.88 -8.92
C ALA A 104 11.07 6.77 -9.94
N ILE A 105 10.07 6.89 -10.84
CA ILE A 105 9.85 5.96 -11.95
C ILE A 105 11.05 5.97 -12.91
N ASP A 106 11.53 7.15 -13.28
CA ASP A 106 12.66 7.32 -14.20
C ASP A 106 13.95 6.73 -13.58
N ALA A 107 14.20 6.98 -12.28
CA ALA A 107 15.35 6.41 -11.58
C ALA A 107 15.31 4.88 -11.50
N VAL A 108 14.12 4.30 -11.27
CA VAL A 108 13.95 2.84 -11.29
C VAL A 108 14.27 2.29 -12.68
N ASN A 109 13.70 2.89 -13.72
CA ASN A 109 13.92 2.45 -15.11
C ASN A 109 15.42 2.50 -15.49
N GLU A 110 16.15 3.53 -15.05
CA GLU A 110 17.58 3.63 -15.28
C GLU A 110 18.36 2.47 -14.65
N VAL A 111 18.12 2.18 -13.35
CA VAL A 111 18.90 1.17 -12.64
C VAL A 111 18.54 -0.27 -13.00
N ILE A 112 17.31 -0.53 -13.49
CA ILE A 112 16.92 -1.88 -13.92
C ILE A 112 17.38 -2.23 -15.32
N ALA A 113 17.64 -1.22 -16.17
CA ALA A 113 18.09 -1.42 -17.53
C ALA A 113 19.53 -1.95 -17.65
N GLY A 114 20.31 -1.93 -16.53
CA GLY A 114 21.68 -2.37 -16.53
C GLY A 114 22.25 -2.71 -15.16
N TYR A 115 23.57 -2.79 -15.08
CA TYR A 115 24.30 -2.86 -13.82
C TYR A 115 24.25 -1.51 -13.12
N SER A 116 24.33 -1.51 -11.78
CA SER A 116 24.24 -0.30 -10.98
C SER A 116 25.29 -0.26 -9.88
N THR A 117 25.53 0.90 -9.31
CA THR A 117 26.47 1.15 -8.22
C THR A 117 25.96 0.70 -6.84
N LEU A 118 24.98 -0.19 -6.78
CA LEU A 118 24.26 -0.59 -5.55
C LEU A 118 25.16 -0.82 -4.33
N GLU A 119 26.25 -1.58 -4.49
CA GLU A 119 27.28 -1.81 -3.46
C GLU A 119 28.69 -1.50 -4.00
N TYR A 120 28.82 -0.49 -4.84
CA TYR A 120 30.10 -0.07 -5.40
C TYR A 120 30.33 1.44 -5.11
N ASP A 121 31.33 1.72 -4.28
CA ASP A 121 31.77 3.09 -4.04
C ASP A 121 32.67 3.56 -5.18
N ARG A 122 32.20 4.53 -5.95
CA ARG A 122 32.93 5.06 -7.11
C ARG A 122 34.17 5.85 -6.71
N ALA A 123 34.14 6.55 -5.57
CA ALA A 123 35.26 7.35 -5.10
C ALA A 123 36.39 6.48 -4.56
N ALA A 124 36.04 5.45 -3.80
CA ALA A 124 36.99 4.48 -3.27
C ALA A 124 37.37 3.38 -4.29
N MET A 125 36.66 3.28 -5.43
CA MET A 125 36.79 2.19 -6.41
C MET A 125 36.72 0.80 -5.75
N ALA A 126 35.89 0.64 -4.75
CA ALA A 126 35.80 -0.54 -3.90
C ALA A 126 34.35 -0.86 -3.54
N ARG A 127 34.16 -1.96 -2.79
CA ARG A 127 32.85 -2.31 -2.28
C ARG A 127 32.36 -1.26 -1.27
N GLY A 128 31.18 -0.69 -1.53
CA GLY A 128 30.47 0.24 -0.67
C GLY A 128 29.28 -0.39 0.06
N SER A 129 28.52 0.45 0.75
CA SER A 129 27.28 0.09 1.44
C SER A 129 26.06 0.59 0.68
N ARG A 130 25.06 -0.27 0.47
CA ARG A 130 23.79 0.17 -0.15
C ARG A 130 23.02 1.21 0.69
N HIS A 131 23.24 1.25 2.00
CA HIS A 131 22.57 2.20 2.89
C HIS A 131 23.02 3.65 2.60
N SER A 132 24.22 3.86 2.05
CA SER A 132 24.76 5.20 1.76
C SER A 132 23.93 5.97 0.71
N HIS A 133 23.17 5.29 -0.15
CA HIS A 133 22.37 5.96 -1.19
C HIS A 133 21.26 6.86 -0.62
N CYS A 134 20.65 6.47 0.50
CA CYS A 134 19.53 7.21 1.10
C CYS A 134 19.87 7.87 2.44
N GLU A 135 20.85 7.36 3.17
CA GLU A 135 21.13 7.78 4.56
C GLU A 135 21.36 9.29 4.70
N ALA A 136 22.26 9.85 3.91
CA ALA A 136 22.59 11.28 3.97
C ALA A 136 21.37 12.18 3.68
N LEU A 137 20.52 11.78 2.72
CA LEU A 137 19.29 12.50 2.40
C LEU A 137 18.27 12.41 3.55
N ILE A 138 18.07 11.21 4.10
CA ILE A 138 17.17 11.02 5.24
C ILE A 138 17.62 11.86 6.43
N CYS A 139 18.92 11.83 6.78
CA CYS A 139 19.47 12.62 7.88
C CYS A 139 19.29 14.13 7.64
N SER A 140 19.55 14.61 6.43
CA SER A 140 19.37 16.02 6.06
C SER A 140 17.92 16.49 6.20
N LEU A 141 16.96 15.64 5.86
CA LEU A 141 15.53 15.96 5.88
C LEU A 141 14.90 15.82 7.26
N THR A 142 15.43 14.93 8.12
CA THR A 142 14.85 14.64 9.44
C THR A 142 15.63 15.23 10.60
N GLY A 143 16.87 15.66 10.38
CA GLY A 143 17.78 16.08 11.45
C GLY A 143 18.36 14.93 12.26
N ALA A 144 18.16 13.67 11.83
CA ALA A 144 18.73 12.49 12.51
C ALA A 144 20.25 12.42 12.36
N GLU A 145 20.94 11.81 13.33
CA GLU A 145 22.38 11.55 13.26
C GLU A 145 22.73 10.46 12.25
N ALA A 146 21.86 9.44 12.10
CA ALA A 146 22.02 8.33 11.17
C ALA A 146 20.68 7.71 10.80
N ALA A 147 20.68 6.91 9.72
CA ALA A 147 19.48 6.23 9.24
C ALA A 147 19.80 4.85 8.63
N ILE A 148 18.79 3.99 8.60
CA ILE A 148 18.78 2.73 7.85
C ILE A 148 17.39 2.52 7.23
N ALA A 149 17.34 2.04 5.99
CA ALA A 149 16.11 1.65 5.33
C ALA A 149 16.05 0.13 5.13
N VAL A 150 14.88 -0.45 5.41
CA VAL A 150 14.55 -1.89 5.34
C VAL A 150 13.24 -2.10 4.58
N ASN A 151 12.81 -3.35 4.39
CA ASN A 151 11.69 -3.73 3.49
C ASN A 151 10.35 -3.02 3.75
N ASN A 152 10.00 -2.82 5.02
CA ASN A 152 8.76 -2.15 5.43
C ASN A 152 8.84 -1.78 6.91
N ASN A 153 7.87 -1.00 7.40
CA ASN A 153 7.90 -0.54 8.79
C ASN A 153 7.69 -1.67 9.82
N ALA A 154 6.95 -2.70 9.51
CA ALA A 154 6.85 -3.88 10.40
C ALA A 154 8.21 -4.55 10.61
N ALA A 155 9.02 -4.66 9.55
CA ALA A 155 10.39 -5.14 9.61
C ALA A 155 11.30 -4.19 10.41
N ALA A 156 11.09 -2.87 10.31
CA ALA A 156 11.80 -1.88 11.09
C ALA A 156 11.53 -2.05 12.60
N VAL A 157 10.25 -2.15 12.98
CA VAL A 157 9.83 -2.37 14.38
C VAL A 157 10.42 -3.68 14.93
N MET A 158 10.29 -4.78 14.18
CA MET A 158 10.88 -6.06 14.55
C MET A 158 12.41 -5.96 14.74
N MET A 159 13.09 -5.30 13.84
CA MET A 159 14.54 -5.13 13.89
C MET A 159 14.99 -4.33 15.10
N VAL A 160 14.29 -3.24 15.44
CA VAL A 160 14.58 -2.41 16.62
C VAL A 160 14.36 -3.21 17.90
N LEU A 161 13.19 -3.84 18.05
CA LEU A 161 12.86 -4.64 19.23
C LEU A 161 13.81 -5.82 19.41
N SER A 162 14.09 -6.58 18.34
CA SER A 162 15.01 -7.73 18.40
C SER A 162 16.45 -7.33 18.70
N THR A 163 16.87 -6.10 18.36
CA THR A 163 18.24 -5.65 18.59
C THR A 163 18.43 -5.07 19.98
N PHE A 164 17.42 -4.42 20.55
CA PHE A 164 17.60 -3.63 21.78
C PHE A 164 16.75 -4.11 22.96
N ALA A 165 15.69 -4.88 22.73
CA ALA A 165 14.79 -5.34 23.79
C ALA A 165 14.66 -6.87 23.88
N ALA A 166 15.38 -7.65 23.06
CA ALA A 166 15.30 -9.12 23.13
C ALA A 166 15.78 -9.62 24.50
N GLY A 167 14.89 -10.35 25.21
CA GLY A 167 15.13 -10.86 26.56
C GLY A 167 14.94 -9.83 27.67
N HIS A 168 14.59 -8.57 27.34
CA HIS A 168 14.40 -7.46 28.26
C HIS A 168 12.99 -6.87 28.14
N GLU A 169 12.61 -6.05 29.11
CA GLU A 169 11.33 -5.39 29.16
C GLU A 169 11.24 -4.24 28.15
N ALA A 170 10.11 -4.19 27.45
CA ALA A 170 9.70 -3.06 26.62
C ALA A 170 8.29 -2.60 27.05
N ILE A 171 8.20 -1.37 27.51
CA ILE A 171 6.95 -0.80 28.05
C ILE A 171 6.16 -0.17 26.89
N VAL A 172 4.85 -0.47 26.82
CA VAL A 172 3.91 0.09 25.83
C VAL A 172 2.59 0.41 26.46
N SER A 173 1.95 1.52 26.04
CA SER A 173 0.60 1.85 26.48
C SER A 173 -0.44 0.87 25.91
N ARG A 174 -1.43 0.47 26.71
CA ARG A 174 -2.59 -0.34 26.24
C ARG A 174 -3.36 0.35 25.13
N GLY A 175 -3.47 1.68 25.17
CA GLY A 175 -4.12 2.47 24.12
C GLY A 175 -3.34 2.52 22.81
N GLU A 176 -2.09 2.02 22.77
CA GLU A 176 -1.20 2.05 21.62
C GLU A 176 -0.93 0.66 21.04
N GLN A 177 -1.62 -0.38 21.52
CA GLN A 177 -1.52 -1.74 20.99
C GLN A 177 -2.38 -1.89 19.73
N VAL A 178 -1.91 -1.33 18.64
CA VAL A 178 -2.65 -1.26 17.38
C VAL A 178 -2.59 -2.57 16.59
N GLU A 179 -3.65 -2.80 15.79
CA GLU A 179 -3.64 -3.74 14.67
C GLU A 179 -3.76 -2.97 13.35
N ILE A 180 -2.84 -3.18 12.42
CA ILE A 180 -2.77 -2.49 11.13
C ILE A 180 -2.62 -3.50 10.00
N GLY A 181 -3.30 -3.23 8.85
CA GLY A 181 -3.09 -4.00 7.61
C GLY A 181 -3.48 -5.47 7.67
N GLY A 182 -4.44 -5.82 8.54
CA GLY A 182 -5.07 -7.14 8.59
C GLY A 182 -4.37 -8.19 9.44
N SER A 183 -3.15 -7.96 9.94
CA SER A 183 -2.49 -8.93 10.83
C SER A 183 -1.26 -8.41 11.58
N PHE A 184 -0.82 -7.17 11.34
CA PHE A 184 0.27 -6.59 12.13
C PHE A 184 -0.27 -6.09 13.45
N ARG A 185 0.12 -6.74 14.54
CA ARG A 185 -0.24 -6.40 15.93
C ARG A 185 1.00 -6.12 16.73
N ILE A 186 1.03 -5.01 17.46
CA ILE A 186 2.16 -4.65 18.33
C ILE A 186 2.49 -5.78 19.33
N PRO A 187 1.53 -6.39 20.06
CA PRO A 187 1.85 -7.50 20.96
C PRO A 187 2.50 -8.72 20.26
N ASP A 188 2.08 -9.03 19.05
CA ASP A 188 2.61 -10.17 18.31
C ASP A 188 4.04 -9.91 17.83
N ILE A 189 4.33 -8.71 17.34
CA ILE A 189 5.69 -8.34 16.92
C ILE A 189 6.65 -8.27 18.11
N MET A 190 6.21 -7.76 19.26
CA MET A 190 7.01 -7.74 20.49
C MET A 190 7.36 -9.17 20.91
N ARG A 191 6.40 -10.09 20.92
CA ARG A 191 6.62 -11.50 21.24
C ARG A 191 7.60 -12.17 20.27
N GLN A 192 7.43 -11.96 18.96
CA GLN A 192 8.33 -12.51 17.93
C GLN A 192 9.72 -11.92 17.98
N SER A 193 9.88 -10.72 18.50
CA SER A 193 11.15 -10.07 18.73
C SER A 193 11.84 -10.53 20.03
N ASN A 194 11.21 -11.46 20.77
CA ASN A 194 11.65 -11.93 22.09
C ASN A 194 11.75 -10.80 23.12
N ALA A 195 11.00 -9.71 22.96
CA ALA A 195 10.88 -8.65 23.96
C ALA A 195 9.80 -9.02 25.00
N CYS A 196 10.10 -8.75 26.28
CA CYS A 196 9.11 -8.89 27.35
C CYS A 196 8.21 -7.66 27.34
N MET A 197 6.97 -7.82 26.92
CA MET A 197 6.02 -6.71 26.84
C MET A 197 5.46 -6.36 28.20
N ILE A 198 5.62 -5.10 28.61
CA ILE A 198 5.02 -4.53 29.82
C ILE A 198 3.96 -3.51 29.43
N GLU A 199 2.71 -3.83 29.73
CA GLU A 199 1.56 -2.99 29.39
C GLU A 199 1.28 -1.98 30.50
N VAL A 200 1.07 -0.71 30.15
CA VAL A 200 0.74 0.35 31.11
C VAL A 200 -0.53 1.11 30.75
N GLY A 201 -1.16 1.71 31.78
CA GLY A 201 -2.37 2.50 31.64
C GLY A 201 -3.62 1.69 31.31
N ALA A 202 -4.64 2.38 30.80
CA ALA A 202 -5.90 1.84 30.32
C ALA A 202 -6.04 2.09 28.81
N THR A 203 -7.11 1.55 28.20
CA THR A 203 -7.36 1.67 26.75
C THR A 203 -7.35 3.13 26.28
N ASN A 204 -7.99 4.03 27.03
CA ASN A 204 -8.18 5.42 26.63
C ASN A 204 -7.32 6.42 27.41
N LYS A 205 -6.67 6.00 28.50
CA LYS A 205 -5.82 6.87 29.30
C LYS A 205 -4.58 6.18 29.80
N THR A 206 -3.46 6.82 29.58
CA THR A 206 -2.16 6.43 30.14
C THR A 206 -1.47 7.68 30.67
N HIS A 207 -1.13 7.64 31.95
CA HIS A 207 -0.46 8.73 32.66
C HIS A 207 1.04 8.46 32.75
N LEU A 208 1.84 9.50 32.96
CA LEU A 208 3.29 9.37 33.14
C LEU A 208 3.64 8.47 34.34
N SER A 209 2.82 8.54 35.40
CA SER A 209 2.98 7.68 36.60
C SER A 209 2.82 6.19 36.30
N ASP A 210 2.06 5.80 35.27
CA ASP A 210 1.90 4.41 34.88
C ASP A 210 3.23 3.85 34.32
N TYR A 211 3.92 4.67 33.51
CA TYR A 211 5.26 4.33 33.03
C TYR A 211 6.30 4.34 34.15
N GLU A 212 6.25 5.33 35.04
CA GLU A 212 7.19 5.44 36.16
C GLU A 212 7.15 4.20 37.08
N GLN A 213 5.93 3.70 37.39
CA GLN A 213 5.74 2.50 38.21
C GLN A 213 6.18 1.22 37.51
N ALA A 214 6.17 1.17 36.19
CA ALA A 214 6.53 0.00 35.41
C ALA A 214 8.04 -0.10 35.11
N LEU A 215 8.81 0.98 35.29
CA LEU A 215 10.25 1.00 35.03
C LEU A 215 11.02 0.16 36.06
N THR A 216 11.81 -0.79 35.57
CA THR A 216 12.70 -1.66 36.36
C THR A 216 14.14 -1.60 35.84
N ASP A 217 15.05 -2.30 36.53
CA ASP A 217 16.44 -2.43 36.09
C ASP A 217 16.59 -3.24 34.79
N ASP A 218 15.58 -4.05 34.44
CA ASP A 218 15.54 -4.85 33.21
C ASP A 218 14.84 -4.12 32.03
N THR A 219 14.30 -2.93 32.27
CA THR A 219 13.64 -2.15 31.22
C THR A 219 14.65 -1.64 30.21
N ALA A 220 14.58 -2.13 28.97
CA ALA A 220 15.43 -1.70 27.86
C ALA A 220 14.82 -0.54 27.06
N MET A 221 13.49 -0.46 26.97
CA MET A 221 12.82 0.44 26.05
C MET A 221 11.42 0.87 26.53
N VAL A 222 11.06 2.11 26.23
CA VAL A 222 9.67 2.58 26.16
C VAL A 222 9.29 2.71 24.68
N LEU A 223 8.29 1.96 24.26
CA LEU A 223 7.75 1.99 22.91
C LEU A 223 6.53 2.92 22.86
N LYS A 224 6.62 3.97 22.06
CA LYS A 224 5.52 4.86 21.68
C LYS A 224 5.01 4.43 20.33
N VAL A 225 3.70 4.17 20.19
CA VAL A 225 3.08 3.83 18.90
C VAL A 225 2.07 4.90 18.52
N HIS A 226 2.30 5.53 17.37
CA HIS A 226 1.37 6.54 16.88
C HIS A 226 0.11 5.90 16.30
N PRO A 227 -1.12 6.32 16.73
CA PRO A 227 -2.39 5.75 16.25
C PRO A 227 -2.72 6.24 14.83
N SER A 228 -1.93 5.82 13.85
CA SER A 228 -2.00 6.28 12.47
C SER A 228 -3.22 5.78 11.68
N ASN A 229 -3.91 4.74 12.15
CA ASN A 229 -5.06 4.13 11.46
C ASN A 229 -6.40 4.25 12.18
N TYR A 230 -6.42 4.81 13.38
CA TYR A 230 -7.63 5.07 14.16
C TYR A 230 -7.44 6.31 15.02
N ARG A 231 -8.53 6.81 15.60
CA ARG A 231 -8.51 7.91 16.56
C ARG A 231 -9.46 7.61 17.71
N MET A 232 -8.97 7.77 18.93
CA MET A 232 -9.82 7.80 20.11
C MET A 232 -10.27 9.23 20.38
N THR A 233 -11.54 9.42 20.73
CA THR A 233 -12.13 10.72 21.02
C THR A 233 -12.85 10.69 22.37
N GLY A 234 -12.98 11.85 23.02
CA GLY A 234 -13.62 11.97 24.33
C GLY A 234 -12.59 12.06 25.46
N PHE A 235 -12.77 11.25 26.51
CA PHE A 235 -11.86 11.23 27.66
C PHE A 235 -10.59 10.41 27.37
N VAL A 236 -9.68 11.00 26.62
CA VAL A 236 -8.43 10.36 26.17
C VAL A 236 -7.23 11.11 26.74
N GLU A 237 -6.20 10.37 27.17
CA GLU A 237 -4.93 10.92 27.60
C GLU A 237 -3.77 10.00 27.16
N SER A 238 -2.69 10.59 26.67
CA SER A 238 -1.48 9.87 26.27
C SER A 238 -0.25 10.67 26.67
N VAL A 239 0.87 9.98 26.93
CA VAL A 239 2.14 10.60 27.33
C VAL A 239 2.92 11.02 26.10
N SER A 240 3.50 12.22 26.13
CA SER A 240 4.32 12.74 25.03
C SER A 240 5.72 12.10 25.03
N ILE A 241 6.38 12.10 23.86
CA ILE A 241 7.78 11.65 23.72
C ILE A 241 8.70 12.44 24.66
N ARG A 242 8.47 13.76 24.80
CA ARG A 242 9.26 14.63 25.69
C ARG A 242 9.17 14.18 27.15
N ASP A 243 7.97 13.86 27.63
CA ASP A 243 7.78 13.41 29.01
C ASP A 243 8.38 12.02 29.22
N LEU A 244 8.25 11.10 28.23
CA LEU A 244 8.88 9.79 28.26
C LEU A 244 10.41 9.90 28.27
N ARG A 245 10.98 10.85 27.50
CA ARG A 245 12.43 11.11 27.51
C ARG A 245 12.89 11.61 28.86
N ALA A 246 12.19 12.58 29.44
CA ALA A 246 12.54 13.11 30.76
C ALA A 246 12.47 12.01 31.85
N LEU A 247 11.44 11.14 31.79
CA LEU A 247 11.30 10.00 32.70
C LEU A 247 12.47 9.00 32.54
N ALA A 248 12.84 8.66 31.29
CA ALA A 248 13.94 7.74 31.02
C ALA A 248 15.31 8.30 31.44
N ASP A 249 15.51 9.62 31.34
CA ASP A 249 16.72 10.28 31.81
C ASP A 249 16.81 10.30 33.35
N ALA A 250 15.69 10.61 34.03
CA ALA A 250 15.61 10.54 35.51
C ALA A 250 15.85 9.10 36.02
N HIS A 251 15.31 8.08 35.33
CA HIS A 251 15.57 6.68 35.68
C HIS A 251 17.07 6.32 35.51
N ARG A 252 17.70 6.79 34.44
CA ARG A 252 19.12 6.58 34.18
C ARG A 252 19.99 7.23 35.27
N GLU A 253 19.66 8.43 35.70
CA GLU A 253 20.40 9.11 36.79
C GLU A 253 20.32 8.35 38.12
N ARG A 254 19.18 7.72 38.40
CA ARG A 254 18.92 6.99 39.65
C ARG A 254 19.55 5.59 39.64
N ILE A 255 19.48 4.85 38.51
CA ILE A 255 19.83 3.41 38.44
C ILE A 255 21.07 3.16 37.57
N GLY A 256 21.42 4.10 36.69
CA GLY A 256 22.57 3.94 35.76
C GLY A 256 22.19 3.21 34.48
N ASN A 257 21.01 2.56 34.39
CA ASN A 257 20.54 1.88 33.18
C ASN A 257 19.92 2.86 32.20
N ARG A 258 20.24 2.69 30.92
CA ARG A 258 19.67 3.51 29.84
C ARG A 258 18.46 2.86 29.24
N VAL A 259 17.30 3.48 29.41
CA VAL A 259 16.05 3.13 28.74
C VAL A 259 15.93 3.91 27.44
N LEU A 260 15.74 3.23 26.31
CA LEU A 260 15.53 3.87 25.02
C LEU A 260 14.08 4.35 24.86
N VAL A 261 13.90 5.53 24.27
CA VAL A 261 12.59 6.01 23.83
C VAL A 261 12.50 5.80 22.32
N TYR A 262 11.67 4.87 21.91
CA TYR A 262 11.46 4.50 20.51
C TYR A 262 10.04 4.82 20.09
N GLU A 263 9.87 5.54 18.96
CA GLU A 263 8.57 5.78 18.35
C GLU A 263 8.37 4.98 17.07
N ASP A 264 7.32 4.17 17.01
CA ASP A 264 6.73 3.68 15.78
C ASP A 264 5.68 4.70 15.30
N GLN A 265 6.09 5.61 14.42
CA GLN A 265 5.20 6.63 13.86
C GLN A 265 4.27 6.06 12.80
N GLY A 266 4.73 5.11 12.01
CA GLY A 266 3.96 4.41 10.99
C GLY A 266 3.61 5.24 9.75
N SER A 267 3.12 6.46 9.89
CA SER A 267 2.60 7.29 8.79
C SER A 267 3.67 7.93 7.90
N GLY A 268 4.83 8.27 8.44
CA GLY A 268 5.97 8.79 7.67
C GLY A 268 5.78 10.20 7.12
N ALA A 269 5.22 11.11 7.90
CA ALA A 269 5.09 12.50 7.53
C ALA A 269 6.46 13.21 7.56
N PHE A 270 6.94 13.69 6.42
CA PHE A 270 8.13 14.55 6.33
C PHE A 270 7.77 16.03 6.39
N LEU A 271 6.59 16.38 5.93
CA LEU A 271 6.05 17.73 5.98
C LEU A 271 4.87 17.75 6.96
N ARG A 272 4.83 18.78 7.79
CA ARG A 272 3.64 19.09 8.56
C ARG A 272 2.63 19.76 7.61
N LEU A 273 1.52 19.07 7.37
CA LEU A 273 0.46 19.58 6.51
C LEU A 273 -0.52 20.40 7.34
N ASP A 274 -0.23 21.69 7.55
CA ASP A 274 -1.03 22.59 8.40
C ASP A 274 -2.49 22.74 7.94
N ALA A 275 -2.80 22.45 6.68
CA ALA A 275 -4.17 22.41 6.16
C ALA A 275 -5.09 21.45 6.94
N PHE A 276 -4.54 20.48 7.64
CA PHE A 276 -5.30 19.52 8.46
C PHE A 276 -5.45 19.93 9.94
N GLY A 277 -4.86 21.05 10.36
CA GLY A 277 -4.97 21.60 11.71
C GLY A 277 -4.67 20.55 12.79
N ASN A 278 -5.61 20.29 13.68
CA ASN A 278 -5.50 19.29 14.76
C ASN A 278 -5.45 17.82 14.27
N TYR A 279 -5.64 17.59 12.99
CA TYR A 279 -5.50 16.27 12.36
C TYR A 279 -4.14 16.09 11.67
N ALA A 280 -3.30 17.14 11.63
CA ALA A 280 -1.96 17.04 11.07
C ALA A 280 -1.14 16.00 11.82
N GLU A 281 -0.51 15.10 11.08
CA GLU A 281 0.44 14.14 11.65
C GLU A 281 1.73 14.86 12.05
N PRO A 282 2.37 14.48 13.18
CA PRO A 282 3.67 15.02 13.54
C PRO A 282 4.71 14.65 12.47
N ALA A 283 5.56 15.60 12.10
CA ALA A 283 6.68 15.28 11.23
C ALA A 283 7.73 14.44 11.98
N VAL A 284 8.44 13.57 11.25
CA VAL A 284 9.51 12.71 11.83
C VAL A 284 10.55 13.55 12.60
N ALA A 285 10.91 14.72 12.08
CA ALA A 285 11.83 15.65 12.73
C ALA A 285 11.32 16.15 14.10
N GLU A 286 10.00 16.32 14.27
CA GLU A 286 9.41 16.75 15.55
C GLU A 286 9.56 15.68 16.62
N SER A 287 9.42 14.40 16.28
CA SER A 287 9.63 13.28 17.21
C SER A 287 11.07 13.18 17.69
N LEU A 288 12.03 13.36 16.78
CA LEU A 288 13.45 13.40 17.14
C LEU A 288 13.78 14.62 18.03
N ALA A 289 13.25 15.79 17.68
CA ALA A 289 13.41 17.02 18.47
C ALA A 289 12.76 16.92 19.87
N ALA A 290 11.70 16.10 19.99
CA ALA A 290 11.07 15.80 21.27
C ALA A 290 11.88 14.82 22.15
N GLY A 291 12.94 14.19 21.60
CA GLY A 291 13.87 13.36 22.35
C GLY A 291 13.74 11.85 22.12
N ALA A 292 13.06 11.41 21.05
CA ALA A 292 13.10 10.00 20.66
C ALA A 292 14.55 9.58 20.31
N ASP A 293 15.00 8.44 20.83
CA ASP A 293 16.30 7.85 20.47
C ASP A 293 16.28 7.25 19.07
N LEU A 294 15.13 6.67 18.70
CA LEU A 294 14.83 6.08 17.39
C LEU A 294 13.38 6.41 16.98
N VAL A 295 13.17 6.62 15.70
CA VAL A 295 11.83 6.74 15.09
C VAL A 295 11.80 5.82 13.88
N SER A 296 10.71 5.07 13.69
CA SER A 296 10.49 4.29 12.47
C SER A 296 9.19 4.67 11.77
N PHE A 297 9.17 4.54 10.45
CA PHE A 297 8.02 4.93 9.62
C PHE A 297 8.03 4.25 8.25
N SER A 298 6.88 4.31 7.57
CA SER A 298 6.69 3.73 6.23
C SER A 298 7.04 4.71 5.12
N GLY A 299 7.69 4.22 4.06
CA GLY A 299 7.99 5.01 2.86
C GLY A 299 6.79 5.17 1.91
N ASP A 300 5.85 4.24 1.92
CA ASP A 300 4.72 4.13 0.97
C ASP A 300 3.40 4.72 1.48
N LYS A 301 3.47 5.58 2.49
CA LYS A 301 2.33 6.32 3.04
C LYS A 301 2.48 7.83 2.77
N LEU A 302 2.53 8.67 3.82
CA LEU A 302 2.60 10.13 3.66
C LEU A 302 3.91 10.61 3.01
N LEU A 303 5.01 9.85 3.13
CA LEU A 303 6.23 10.12 2.38
C LEU A 303 6.00 10.08 0.85
N GLY A 304 5.03 9.28 0.38
CA GLY A 304 4.73 9.17 -1.05
C GLY A 304 5.80 8.46 -1.87
N GLY A 305 6.65 7.67 -1.23
CA GLY A 305 7.71 6.88 -1.82
C GLY A 305 7.36 5.40 -1.98
N PRO A 306 8.36 4.55 -2.27
CA PRO A 306 8.19 3.11 -2.36
C PRO A 306 7.95 2.49 -0.98
N GLN A 307 7.46 1.23 -0.96
CA GLN A 307 7.41 0.46 0.27
C GLN A 307 8.81 0.34 0.87
N ALA A 308 8.98 0.90 2.05
CA ALA A 308 10.18 0.81 2.86
C ALA A 308 9.82 1.02 4.33
N GLY A 309 10.61 0.46 5.24
CA GLY A 309 10.66 0.84 6.64
C GLY A 309 11.91 1.67 6.87
N ILE A 310 11.77 2.87 7.34
CA ILE A 310 12.90 3.78 7.56
C ILE A 310 13.06 3.95 9.07
N ILE A 311 14.26 3.74 9.57
CA ILE A 311 14.62 3.94 10.97
C ILE A 311 15.63 5.07 11.02
N VAL A 312 15.34 6.08 11.80
CA VAL A 312 16.19 7.27 12.02
C VAL A 312 16.47 7.47 13.50
N GLY A 313 17.58 8.11 13.83
CA GLY A 313 17.90 8.47 15.21
C GLY A 313 19.40 8.53 15.45
N ARG A 314 19.82 8.12 16.64
CA ARG A 314 21.18 8.20 17.11
C ARG A 314 22.13 7.30 16.33
N ALA A 315 23.31 7.83 16.03
CA ALA A 315 24.32 7.14 15.23
C ALA A 315 24.81 5.83 15.87
N ASP A 316 24.99 5.79 17.20
CA ASP A 316 25.44 4.60 17.92
C ASP A 316 24.42 3.45 17.83
N LEU A 317 23.11 3.76 17.86
CA LEU A 317 22.04 2.78 17.74
C LEU A 317 21.88 2.30 16.30
N ILE A 318 21.84 3.20 15.34
CA ILE A 318 21.78 2.84 13.91
C ILE A 318 22.99 2.00 13.49
N ALA A 319 24.18 2.29 14.01
CA ALA A 319 25.36 1.47 13.74
C ALA A 319 25.21 0.02 14.26
N LYS A 320 24.53 -0.19 15.41
CA LYS A 320 24.19 -1.53 15.91
C LYS A 320 23.17 -2.23 15.00
N LEU A 321 22.12 -1.52 14.57
CA LEU A 321 21.14 -2.04 13.62
C LEU A 321 21.81 -2.50 12.31
N LYS A 322 22.68 -1.69 11.74
CA LYS A 322 23.44 -2.03 10.51
C LYS A 322 24.31 -3.27 10.65
N LYS A 323 24.77 -3.59 11.86
CA LYS A 323 25.57 -4.80 12.17
C LYS A 323 24.71 -6.03 12.47
N SER A 324 23.43 -5.85 12.76
CA SER A 324 22.50 -6.97 13.00
C SER A 324 22.38 -7.86 11.77
N PRO A 325 22.30 -9.19 11.91
CA PRO A 325 21.97 -10.10 10.80
C PRO A 325 20.68 -9.74 10.09
N LEU A 326 19.71 -9.14 10.80
CA LEU A 326 18.43 -8.68 10.23
C LEU A 326 18.63 -7.59 9.18
N ALA A 327 19.69 -6.75 9.27
CA ALA A 327 20.00 -5.76 8.25
C ALA A 327 20.25 -6.39 6.86
N ARG A 328 20.74 -7.65 6.82
CA ARG A 328 20.90 -8.39 5.58
C ARG A 328 19.60 -9.08 5.13
N VAL A 329 18.84 -9.63 6.05
CA VAL A 329 17.57 -10.32 5.79
C VAL A 329 16.52 -9.34 5.23
N LEU A 330 16.48 -8.14 5.80
CA LEU A 330 15.48 -7.10 5.55
C LEU A 330 15.95 -6.00 4.59
N ARG A 331 17.06 -6.19 3.89
CA ARG A 331 17.65 -5.18 3.02
C ARG A 331 16.80 -4.87 1.80
N LEU A 332 16.79 -3.61 1.39
CA LEU A 332 16.15 -3.15 0.15
C LEU A 332 16.93 -3.61 -1.09
N ASP A 333 16.22 -3.82 -2.17
CA ASP A 333 16.76 -4.04 -3.52
C ASP A 333 17.10 -2.71 -4.23
N LYS A 334 17.68 -2.80 -5.44
CA LYS A 334 18.11 -1.62 -6.19
C LYS A 334 16.95 -0.76 -6.70
N MET A 335 15.80 -1.36 -7.01
CA MET A 335 14.63 -0.63 -7.52
C MET A 335 14.03 0.24 -6.43
N THR A 336 13.80 -0.38 -5.26
CA THR A 336 13.27 0.32 -4.07
C THR A 336 14.21 1.43 -3.61
N LEU A 337 15.54 1.20 -3.60
CA LEU A 337 16.51 2.23 -3.22
C LEU A 337 16.54 3.40 -4.21
N ALA A 338 16.49 3.14 -5.52
CA ALA A 338 16.46 4.19 -6.53
C ALA A 338 15.19 5.04 -6.43
N ALA A 339 14.03 4.39 -6.25
CA ALA A 339 12.77 5.10 -6.04
C ALA A 339 12.78 5.92 -4.76
N LEU A 340 13.29 5.37 -3.66
CA LEU A 340 13.38 6.06 -2.37
C LEU A 340 14.32 7.27 -2.45
N GLU A 341 15.52 7.09 -3.02
CA GLU A 341 16.50 8.17 -3.19
C GLU A 341 15.92 9.31 -4.03
N ALA A 342 15.29 9.01 -5.16
CA ALA A 342 14.67 10.00 -6.03
C ALA A 342 13.52 10.74 -5.32
N THR A 343 12.66 10.03 -4.59
CA THR A 343 11.60 10.64 -3.79
C THR A 343 12.16 11.59 -2.74
N LEU A 344 13.18 11.17 -1.97
CA LEU A 344 13.83 11.99 -0.94
C LEU A 344 14.47 13.26 -1.54
N ARG A 345 15.04 13.18 -2.75
CA ARG A 345 15.60 14.35 -3.43
C ARG A 345 14.56 15.44 -3.73
N ILE A 346 13.32 15.06 -4.04
CA ILE A 346 12.23 16.01 -4.25
C ILE A 346 11.93 16.78 -2.95
N TYR A 347 12.03 16.13 -1.79
CA TYR A 347 11.82 16.77 -0.48
C TYR A 347 12.88 17.81 -0.08
N LEU A 348 14.01 17.91 -0.79
CA LEU A 348 14.98 18.99 -0.59
C LEU A 348 14.35 20.36 -0.88
N ASN A 349 13.26 20.39 -1.65
CA ASN A 349 12.42 21.57 -1.82
C ASN A 349 10.98 21.22 -1.43
N PRO A 350 10.48 21.69 -0.26
CA PRO A 350 9.12 21.38 0.22
C PRO A 350 8.00 21.76 -0.74
N ASP A 351 8.13 22.89 -1.46
CA ASP A 351 7.12 23.36 -2.42
C ASP A 351 7.04 22.43 -3.64
N GLU A 352 8.18 21.94 -4.11
CA GLU A 352 8.21 20.92 -5.16
C GLU A 352 7.65 19.58 -4.68
N ALA A 353 7.90 19.20 -3.45
CA ALA A 353 7.35 17.97 -2.88
C ALA A 353 5.82 17.99 -2.87
N MET A 354 5.21 19.10 -2.49
CA MET A 354 3.76 19.30 -2.51
C MET A 354 3.15 19.23 -3.93
N GLN A 355 3.92 19.51 -4.97
CA GLN A 355 3.44 19.51 -6.35
C GLN A 355 3.76 18.20 -7.08
N ARG A 356 4.94 17.63 -6.87
CA ARG A 356 5.51 16.54 -7.68
C ARG A 356 5.30 15.15 -7.09
N ILE A 357 5.15 15.03 -5.77
CA ILE A 357 4.84 13.75 -5.11
C ILE A 357 3.33 13.53 -5.15
N PRO A 358 2.81 12.54 -5.92
CA PRO A 358 1.38 12.40 -6.16
C PRO A 358 0.55 12.29 -4.88
N THR A 359 1.03 11.53 -3.88
CA THR A 359 0.33 11.39 -2.59
C THR A 359 0.21 12.73 -1.87
N VAL A 360 1.29 13.49 -1.76
CA VAL A 360 1.29 14.79 -1.08
C VAL A 360 0.45 15.79 -1.87
N ARG A 361 0.60 15.84 -3.20
CA ARG A 361 -0.21 16.68 -4.07
C ARG A 361 -1.70 16.43 -3.86
N MET A 362 -2.15 15.16 -3.93
CA MET A 362 -3.55 14.81 -3.75
C MET A 362 -4.09 15.20 -2.37
N LEU A 363 -3.26 15.16 -1.32
CA LEU A 363 -3.66 15.58 0.03
C LEU A 363 -3.92 17.09 0.10
N VAL A 364 -3.08 17.92 -0.51
CA VAL A 364 -3.12 19.39 -0.37
C VAL A 364 -3.79 20.10 -1.54
N GLU A 365 -4.18 19.39 -2.60
CA GLU A 365 -4.78 19.96 -3.81
C GLU A 365 -6.06 20.73 -3.49
N ASN A 366 -6.17 21.94 -4.04
CA ASN A 366 -7.36 22.78 -3.89
C ASN A 366 -8.61 22.07 -4.48
N PRO A 367 -9.74 22.01 -3.75
CA PRO A 367 -10.98 21.41 -4.24
C PRO A 367 -11.46 21.95 -5.61
N GLU A 368 -11.24 23.24 -5.91
CA GLU A 368 -11.62 23.80 -7.21
C GLU A 368 -10.81 23.23 -8.38
N SER A 369 -9.55 22.83 -8.15
CA SER A 369 -8.76 22.09 -9.16
C SER A 369 -9.33 20.69 -9.40
N VAL A 370 -9.75 20.03 -8.33
CA VAL A 370 -10.43 18.72 -8.40
C VAL A 370 -11.77 18.83 -9.13
N ARG A 371 -12.53 19.91 -8.89
CA ARG A 371 -13.78 20.18 -9.59
C ARG A 371 -13.58 20.31 -11.10
N LYS A 372 -12.57 21.06 -11.54
CA LYS A 372 -12.25 21.17 -12.98
C LYS A 372 -11.96 19.80 -13.60
N ARG A 373 -11.25 18.94 -12.89
CA ARG A 373 -10.97 17.54 -13.32
C ARG A 373 -12.26 16.73 -13.39
N ALA A 374 -13.19 16.90 -12.44
CA ALA A 374 -14.50 16.25 -12.48
C ALA A 374 -15.32 16.75 -13.68
N GLU A 375 -15.25 18.04 -14.04
CA GLU A 375 -15.90 18.62 -15.22
C GLU A 375 -15.29 18.09 -16.53
N GLU A 376 -13.97 17.86 -16.57
CA GLU A 376 -13.32 17.21 -17.71
C GLU A 376 -13.79 15.77 -17.88
N LEU A 377 -13.86 15.01 -16.79
CA LEU A 377 -14.38 13.65 -16.79
C LEU A 377 -15.86 13.61 -17.24
N GLN A 378 -16.69 14.50 -16.72
CA GLN A 378 -18.08 14.62 -17.12
C GLN A 378 -18.22 14.84 -18.64
N ARG A 379 -17.45 15.77 -19.21
CA ARG A 379 -17.45 16.05 -20.65
C ARG A 379 -16.98 14.85 -21.47
N ALA A 380 -15.93 14.16 -21.03
CA ALA A 380 -15.38 13.01 -21.72
C ALA A 380 -16.36 11.83 -21.75
N ILE A 381 -17.06 11.56 -20.65
CA ILE A 381 -18.11 10.53 -20.58
C ILE A 381 -19.33 10.96 -21.38
N ALA A 382 -19.85 12.18 -21.20
CA ALA A 382 -21.04 12.68 -21.89
C ALA A 382 -20.91 12.62 -23.42
N ALA A 383 -19.70 12.88 -23.94
CA ALA A 383 -19.43 12.81 -25.38
C ALA A 383 -19.55 11.39 -25.99
N ARG A 384 -19.57 10.35 -25.15
CA ARG A 384 -19.59 8.93 -25.56
C ARG A 384 -20.84 8.18 -25.13
N LEU A 385 -21.62 8.76 -24.20
CA LEU A 385 -22.84 8.12 -23.71
C LEU A 385 -23.93 8.06 -24.80
N PRO A 386 -24.63 6.94 -24.94
CA PRO A 386 -25.88 6.89 -25.72
C PRO A 386 -26.94 7.85 -25.13
N GLU A 387 -27.78 8.40 -25.97
CA GLU A 387 -28.85 9.30 -25.53
C GLU A 387 -29.79 8.62 -24.51
N GLY A 388 -30.00 9.28 -23.38
CA GLY A 388 -30.86 8.78 -22.30
C GLY A 388 -30.29 7.53 -21.59
N ALA A 389 -28.99 7.32 -21.60
CA ALA A 389 -28.35 6.18 -20.91
C ALA A 389 -28.12 6.45 -19.42
N ALA A 390 -27.66 7.64 -19.06
CA ALA A 390 -27.40 8.05 -17.68
C ALA A 390 -27.47 9.57 -17.50
N GLU A 391 -27.69 10.00 -16.26
CA GLU A 391 -27.56 11.40 -15.82
C GLU A 391 -26.19 11.56 -15.14
N LEU A 392 -25.51 12.67 -15.46
CA LEU A 392 -24.17 13.00 -14.94
C LEU A 392 -24.23 14.31 -14.14
N GLU A 393 -23.88 14.22 -12.86
CA GLU A 393 -23.89 15.36 -11.95
C GLU A 393 -22.52 15.47 -11.21
N ILE A 394 -21.98 16.69 -11.11
CA ILE A 394 -20.80 16.95 -10.27
C ILE A 394 -21.30 17.32 -8.89
N ILE A 395 -20.88 16.55 -7.89
CA ILE A 395 -21.27 16.75 -6.50
C ILE A 395 -20.06 17.05 -5.61
N PRO A 396 -20.21 17.91 -4.59
CA PRO A 396 -19.24 17.99 -3.52
C PRO A 396 -19.23 16.67 -2.74
N GLU A 397 -18.03 16.21 -2.37
CA GLU A 397 -17.85 14.91 -1.71
C GLU A 397 -16.65 14.98 -0.75
N THR A 398 -16.37 13.88 -0.07
CA THR A 398 -15.24 13.71 0.84
C THR A 398 -14.34 12.60 0.39
N SER A 399 -13.08 12.92 0.14
CA SER A 399 -11.98 11.96 -0.01
C SER A 399 -11.33 11.63 1.34
N ARG A 400 -10.54 10.59 1.39
CA ARG A 400 -9.81 10.12 2.56
C ARG A 400 -8.32 9.93 2.24
N ALA A 401 -7.45 10.18 3.22
CA ALA A 401 -6.05 9.81 3.08
C ALA A 401 -5.90 8.29 2.92
N GLY A 402 -6.61 7.50 3.72
CA GLY A 402 -6.61 6.03 3.65
C GLY A 402 -5.52 5.40 4.50
N GLY A 403 -5.29 4.15 4.24
CA GLY A 403 -4.40 3.17 4.86
C GLY A 403 -3.34 3.59 5.88
N GLY A 404 -3.72 3.95 7.10
CA GLY A 404 -2.77 4.20 8.19
C GLY A 404 -2.13 5.58 8.17
N ALA A 405 -2.89 6.60 7.74
CA ALA A 405 -2.50 8.01 7.81
C ALA A 405 -3.73 8.90 7.90
N LEU A 406 -3.65 9.98 8.68
CA LEU A 406 -4.68 11.00 8.84
C LEU A 406 -6.07 10.40 9.14
N PRO A 407 -6.22 9.59 10.21
CA PRO A 407 -7.49 8.94 10.51
C PRO A 407 -8.57 9.97 10.80
N MET A 408 -9.78 9.76 10.26
CA MET A 408 -10.93 10.65 10.38
C MET A 408 -10.76 12.05 9.77
N CYS A 409 -9.70 12.27 8.99
CA CYS A 409 -9.52 13.53 8.27
C CYS A 409 -10.36 13.53 7.00
N ASP A 410 -11.32 14.44 6.94
CA ASP A 410 -12.16 14.68 5.78
C ASP A 410 -11.45 15.63 4.81
N ILE A 411 -11.25 15.20 3.57
CA ILE A 411 -10.61 15.99 2.53
C ILE A 411 -11.69 16.40 1.52
N ALA A 412 -12.02 17.69 1.47
CA ALA A 412 -13.05 18.20 0.56
C ALA A 412 -12.68 17.90 -0.90
N THR A 413 -13.58 17.30 -1.65
CA THR A 413 -13.39 16.89 -3.04
C THR A 413 -14.62 17.13 -3.89
N TYR A 414 -14.53 16.81 -5.17
CA TYR A 414 -15.65 16.70 -6.08
C TYR A 414 -15.63 15.36 -6.78
N ALA A 415 -16.81 14.74 -6.87
CA ALA A 415 -17.01 13.49 -7.59
C ALA A 415 -18.02 13.68 -8.72
N LEU A 416 -17.83 12.94 -9.79
CA LEU A 416 -18.85 12.74 -10.82
C LEU A 416 -19.79 11.63 -10.37
N LYS A 417 -21.06 11.97 -10.12
CA LYS A 417 -22.15 11.03 -9.84
C LYS A 417 -22.82 10.67 -11.15
N MET A 418 -22.85 9.38 -11.46
CA MET A 418 -23.52 8.81 -12.62
C MET A 418 -24.72 8.00 -12.19
N ARG A 419 -25.93 8.46 -12.49
CA ARG A 419 -27.20 7.77 -12.27
C ARG A 419 -27.64 7.09 -13.53
N PHE A 420 -27.93 5.80 -13.47
CA PHE A 420 -28.29 5.00 -14.61
C PHE A 420 -29.78 5.14 -14.95
N LEU A 421 -30.10 5.44 -16.22
CA LEU A 421 -31.44 5.37 -16.80
C LEU A 421 -31.62 4.07 -17.60
N LYS A 422 -30.52 3.48 -18.07
CA LYS A 422 -30.41 2.15 -18.68
C LYS A 422 -29.28 1.38 -18.01
N GLY A 423 -29.48 0.08 -17.78
CA GLY A 423 -28.50 -0.71 -16.98
C GLY A 423 -28.54 -0.35 -15.49
N ASN A 424 -27.44 -0.60 -14.77
CA ASN A 424 -27.33 -0.27 -13.35
C ASN A 424 -25.85 -0.08 -12.91
N ALA A 425 -25.66 0.48 -11.73
CA ALA A 425 -24.34 0.82 -11.19
C ALA A 425 -23.47 -0.42 -10.91
N GLN A 426 -24.08 -1.51 -10.42
CA GLN A 426 -23.35 -2.73 -10.05
C GLN A 426 -22.78 -3.45 -11.27
N ASP A 427 -23.57 -3.54 -12.35
CA ASP A 427 -23.12 -4.17 -13.59
C ASP A 427 -22.05 -3.32 -14.29
N CYS A 428 -22.20 -1.99 -14.27
CA CYS A 428 -21.20 -1.09 -14.81
C CYS A 428 -19.89 -1.16 -13.99
N GLU A 429 -19.96 -1.15 -12.66
CA GLU A 429 -18.77 -1.34 -11.82
C GLU A 429 -18.08 -2.67 -12.12
N ARG A 430 -18.85 -3.76 -12.20
CA ARG A 430 -18.31 -5.08 -12.56
C ARG A 430 -17.61 -5.04 -13.91
N PHE A 431 -18.23 -4.45 -14.92
CA PHE A 431 -17.63 -4.31 -16.25
C PHE A 431 -16.32 -3.48 -16.19
N LEU A 432 -16.34 -2.34 -15.51
CA LEU A 432 -15.14 -1.48 -15.37
C LEU A 432 -13.99 -2.19 -14.65
N VAL A 433 -14.29 -3.12 -13.74
CA VAL A 433 -13.29 -3.88 -13.00
C VAL A 433 -12.78 -5.09 -13.80
N GLN A 434 -13.67 -5.83 -14.46
CA GLN A 434 -13.35 -7.15 -15.03
C GLN A 434 -13.09 -7.14 -16.54
N ASP A 435 -13.87 -6.36 -17.29
CA ASP A 435 -13.99 -6.47 -18.75
C ASP A 435 -13.49 -5.23 -19.49
N SER A 436 -13.35 -4.09 -18.81
CA SER A 436 -12.81 -2.85 -19.38
C SER A 436 -11.33 -3.00 -19.75
N PRO A 437 -10.86 -2.40 -20.85
CA PRO A 437 -9.44 -2.39 -21.23
C PRO A 437 -8.50 -1.88 -20.11
N VAL A 438 -8.98 -0.92 -19.31
CA VAL A 438 -8.27 -0.42 -18.12
C VAL A 438 -9.19 -0.55 -16.92
N THR A 439 -8.78 -1.37 -15.94
CA THR A 439 -9.52 -1.55 -14.70
C THR A 439 -9.70 -0.21 -13.97
N THR A 440 -10.95 0.15 -13.67
CA THR A 440 -11.29 1.37 -12.92
C THR A 440 -12.03 1.01 -11.64
N ILE A 441 -11.53 1.52 -10.51
CA ILE A 441 -12.14 1.33 -9.18
C ILE A 441 -12.87 2.60 -8.78
N ALA A 442 -14.19 2.53 -8.71
CA ALA A 442 -15.08 3.61 -8.31
C ALA A 442 -15.87 3.22 -7.05
N ARG A 443 -16.78 4.08 -6.60
CA ARG A 443 -17.65 3.80 -5.45
C ARG A 443 -19.12 3.75 -5.88
N ILE A 444 -19.90 2.84 -5.30
CA ILE A 444 -21.35 2.87 -5.44
C ILE A 444 -21.96 3.53 -4.20
N ARG A 445 -22.86 4.47 -4.41
CA ARG A 445 -23.69 5.08 -3.38
C ARG A 445 -25.07 5.45 -3.94
N GLU A 446 -26.14 5.07 -3.25
CA GLU A 446 -27.51 5.38 -3.65
C GLU A 446 -27.83 4.97 -5.10
N GLU A 447 -27.43 3.75 -5.45
CA GLU A 447 -27.61 3.17 -6.81
C GLU A 447 -26.93 3.96 -7.95
N ALA A 448 -26.02 4.89 -7.61
CA ALA A 448 -25.21 5.63 -8.56
C ALA A 448 -23.74 5.26 -8.45
N LEU A 449 -23.01 5.35 -9.55
CA LEU A 449 -21.56 5.19 -9.57
C LEU A 449 -20.91 6.56 -9.36
N LEU A 450 -19.96 6.62 -8.41
CA LEU A 450 -19.22 7.84 -8.06
C LEU A 450 -17.77 7.72 -8.47
N PHE A 451 -17.32 8.62 -9.32
CA PHE A 451 -15.92 8.79 -9.70
C PHE A 451 -15.35 10.00 -8.96
N ASP A 452 -14.58 9.78 -7.91
CA ASP A 452 -13.91 10.85 -7.17
C ASP A 452 -12.71 11.36 -7.97
N ALA A 453 -12.76 12.62 -8.38
CA ALA A 453 -11.77 13.18 -9.28
C ALA A 453 -10.41 13.45 -8.61
N ARG A 454 -10.31 13.45 -7.26
CA ARG A 454 -9.07 13.70 -6.52
C ARG A 454 -8.00 12.65 -6.81
N THR A 455 -8.40 11.40 -6.94
CA THR A 455 -7.48 10.27 -7.12
C THR A 455 -7.23 9.90 -8.59
N ILE A 456 -7.88 10.58 -9.54
CA ILE A 456 -7.59 10.47 -10.97
C ILE A 456 -6.33 11.29 -11.27
N LEU A 457 -5.31 10.66 -11.84
CA LEU A 457 -3.97 11.24 -11.93
C LEU A 457 -3.80 12.24 -13.08
N ASP A 458 -4.36 11.93 -14.24
CA ASP A 458 -4.13 12.69 -15.47
C ASP A 458 -5.25 12.51 -16.52
N ALA A 459 -5.12 13.21 -17.65
CA ALA A 459 -6.07 13.19 -18.74
C ALA A 459 -6.18 11.82 -19.42
N THR A 460 -5.13 10.98 -19.38
CA THR A 460 -5.18 9.64 -19.98
C THR A 460 -6.07 8.71 -19.18
N GLU A 461 -6.13 8.87 -17.86
CA GLU A 461 -7.04 8.14 -17.00
C GLU A 461 -8.50 8.60 -17.21
N ILE A 462 -8.74 9.92 -17.38
CA ILE A 462 -10.06 10.46 -17.74
C ILE A 462 -10.58 9.81 -19.02
N GLU A 463 -9.74 9.77 -20.06
CA GLU A 463 -10.09 9.16 -21.34
C GLU A 463 -10.38 7.67 -21.21
N ALA A 464 -9.56 6.93 -20.47
CA ALA A 464 -9.73 5.50 -20.27
C ALA A 464 -11.03 5.18 -19.49
N ILE A 465 -11.40 5.99 -18.50
CA ILE A 465 -12.69 5.86 -17.79
C ILE A 465 -13.83 6.08 -18.77
N ALA A 466 -13.77 7.13 -19.59
CA ALA A 466 -14.83 7.46 -20.54
C ALA A 466 -15.02 6.37 -21.58
N VAL A 467 -13.95 5.79 -22.09
CA VAL A 467 -13.97 4.61 -23.00
C VAL A 467 -14.60 3.40 -22.30
N GLY A 468 -14.17 3.10 -21.07
CA GLY A 468 -14.70 1.95 -20.30
C GLY A 468 -16.22 2.07 -20.06
N VAL A 469 -16.69 3.27 -19.69
CA VAL A 469 -18.12 3.54 -19.52
C VAL A 469 -18.90 3.38 -20.84
N ALA A 470 -18.37 3.89 -21.95
CA ALA A 470 -19.01 3.73 -23.27
C ALA A 470 -19.14 2.26 -23.67
N LEU A 471 -18.07 1.49 -23.53
CA LEU A 471 -18.07 0.05 -23.83
C LEU A 471 -19.08 -0.74 -22.99
N TYR A 472 -19.30 -0.36 -21.74
CA TYR A 472 -20.36 -0.98 -20.94
C TYR A 472 -21.73 -0.85 -21.62
N PHE A 473 -22.09 0.33 -22.14
CA PHE A 473 -23.38 0.53 -22.82
C PHE A 473 -23.44 -0.09 -24.21
N GLU A 474 -22.31 -0.39 -24.85
CA GLU A 474 -22.28 -1.15 -26.11
C GLU A 474 -22.52 -2.64 -25.89
N HIS A 475 -22.22 -3.17 -24.69
CA HIS A 475 -22.35 -4.58 -24.34
C HIS A 475 -23.59 -4.88 -23.48
N ALA A 476 -24.24 -3.86 -22.90
CA ALA A 476 -25.45 -3.97 -22.10
C ALA A 476 -26.72 -3.94 -22.97
#